data_89231806d482c109904f120f3e498c9e
#
_entry.id   89231806d482c109904f120f3e498c9e
#
_cell.length_a   1.000
_cell.length_b   1.000
_cell.length_c   1.000
_cell.angle_alpha   90.00
_cell.angle_beta   90.00
_cell.angle_gamma   90.00
#
_symmetry.space_group_name_H-M   'P 1'
#
loop_
_entity.id
_entity.type
_entity.pdbx_description
1 polymer ?
#
loop_
_entity_poly.entity_id
_entity_poly.type
_entity_poly.pdbx_seq_one_letter_code
_entity_poly.pdbx_strand_id
1 'polypeptide(L)'
;MSVDRSDRRPRGALSRVLVVDDEPDIRELIDLTLSRMGLAAACAGTVAEARACLAEGDFELCLTDMRLPDGDGLEIVRYIAEQHAQMPVAVITAYGSTENAVAALKAGAFDY
;
A
#
# COMPACT_ATOMS: atom_id res chain seq x y z
N MET A 1 -8.55 24.77 -3.91
CA MET A 1 -8.36 24.36 -3.76
C MET A 1 -8.38 23.87 -3.96
N SER A 2 -8.40 23.91 -3.79
CA SER A 2 -8.28 23.45 -3.78
C SER A 2 -8.51 22.98 -3.79
N VAL A 3 -8.75 23.14 -3.72
CA VAL A 3 -9.02 22.65 -3.63
C VAL A 3 -9.25 21.95 -3.85
N ASP A 4 -9.27 21.80 -3.81
CA ASP A 4 -9.52 21.11 -4.12
C ASP A 4 -9.81 20.02 -4.10
N ARG A 5 -9.63 19.73 -4.38
CA ARG A 5 -10.25 18.52 -4.51
C ARG A 5 -9.89 17.50 -3.48
N SER A 6 -8.72 17.46 -3.18
CA SER A 6 -8.25 16.65 -2.09
C SER A 6 -8.92 17.00 -0.80
N ASP A 7 -9.69 18.00 -0.82
CA ASP A 7 -10.25 18.53 0.39
C ASP A 7 -11.54 17.93 0.82
N ARG A 8 -11.84 16.77 0.32
CA ARG A 8 -12.95 16.02 0.84
C ARG A 8 -12.68 15.51 2.23
N ARG A 9 -11.42 15.36 2.58
CA ARG A 9 -11.05 14.94 3.93
C ARG A 9 -11.15 16.11 4.87
N PRO A 10 -11.39 15.84 6.15
CA PRO A 10 -11.41 16.91 7.15
C PRO A 10 -10.10 17.68 7.13
N ARG A 11 -10.21 18.95 7.41
CA ARG A 11 -9.04 19.80 7.51
C ARG A 11 -8.10 19.26 8.56
N GLY A 12 -6.83 19.12 8.21
CA GLY A 12 -5.83 18.57 9.10
C GLY A 12 -5.68 17.07 9.02
N ALA A 13 -6.52 16.40 8.26
CA ALA A 13 -6.37 14.96 8.08
C ALA A 13 -5.12 14.67 7.29
N LEU A 14 -4.37 13.65 7.73
CA LEU A 14 -3.17 13.23 7.05
C LEU A 14 -3.52 12.32 5.89
N SER A 15 -2.70 12.36 4.84
CA SER A 15 -2.82 11.41 3.75
C SER A 15 -2.53 10.01 4.30
N ARG A 16 -3.28 9.03 3.83
CA ARG A 16 -3.20 7.68 4.36
C ARG A 16 -2.50 6.76 3.39
N VAL A 17 -1.60 5.95 3.94
CA VAL A 17 -0.84 4.96 3.18
C VAL A 17 -1.14 3.59 3.77
N LEU A 18 -1.48 2.63 2.92
CA LEU A 18 -1.66 1.25 3.37
C LEU A 18 -0.32 0.54 3.28
N VAL A 19 0.12 -0.04 4.40
CA VAL A 19 1.38 -0.77 4.48
C VAL A 19 1.09 -2.23 4.74
N VAL A 20 1.50 -3.09 3.82
CA VAL A 20 1.22 -4.53 3.92
C VAL A 20 2.53 -5.29 4.05
N ASP A 21 2.76 -5.83 5.23
CA ASP A 21 3.97 -6.60 5.53
C ASP A 21 3.66 -7.46 6.75
N ASP A 22 4.06 -8.73 6.72
CA ASP A 22 3.76 -9.63 7.82
C ASP A 22 4.71 -9.49 9.00
N GLU A 23 5.79 -8.72 8.86
CA GLU A 23 6.73 -8.52 9.95
C GLU A 23 6.39 -7.26 10.73
N PRO A 24 6.05 -7.39 12.03
CA PRO A 24 5.68 -6.21 12.83
C PRO A 24 6.76 -5.15 12.89
N ASP A 25 8.03 -5.56 12.93
CA ASP A 25 9.14 -4.62 13.01
C ASP A 25 9.23 -3.74 11.77
N ILE A 26 8.99 -4.34 10.61
CA ILE A 26 9.02 -3.61 9.34
C ILE A 26 7.84 -2.64 9.29
N ARG A 27 6.64 -3.10 9.67
CA ARG A 27 5.48 -2.21 9.71
C ARG A 27 5.72 -1.01 10.62
N GLU A 28 6.32 -1.26 11.78
CA GLU A 28 6.59 -0.20 12.73
C GLU A 28 7.60 0.81 12.16
N LEU A 29 8.64 0.31 11.52
CA LEU A 29 9.65 1.17 10.92
C LEU A 29 9.05 2.06 9.84
N ILE A 30 8.23 1.48 8.98
CA ILE A 30 7.61 2.22 7.89
C ILE A 30 6.60 3.23 8.45
N ASP A 31 5.81 2.81 9.45
CA ASP A 31 4.85 3.70 10.10
C ASP A 31 5.56 4.92 10.68
N LEU A 32 6.66 4.70 11.38
CA LEU A 32 7.43 5.78 11.96
C LEU A 32 7.98 6.73 10.89
N THR A 33 8.49 6.16 9.83
CA THR A 33 9.03 6.94 8.72
C THR A 33 7.94 7.79 8.06
N LEU A 34 6.78 7.18 7.80
CA LEU A 34 5.67 7.89 7.19
C LEU A 34 5.15 9.00 8.10
N SER A 35 5.09 8.73 9.41
CA SER A 35 4.66 9.74 10.38
C SER A 35 5.55 10.97 10.33
N ARG A 36 6.85 10.77 10.17
CA ARG A 36 7.79 11.88 10.07
C ARG A 36 7.58 12.69 8.80
N MET A 37 6.98 12.09 7.80
CA MET A 37 6.67 12.76 6.54
C MET A 37 5.29 13.40 6.56
N GLY A 38 4.58 13.31 7.68
CA GLY A 38 3.23 13.87 7.77
C GLY A 38 2.16 12.97 7.19
N LEU A 39 2.43 11.67 7.09
CA LEU A 39 1.49 10.70 6.54
C LEU A 39 1.02 9.75 7.63
N ALA A 40 -0.20 9.24 7.47
CA ALA A 40 -0.76 8.27 8.40
C ALA A 40 -0.70 6.89 7.76
N ALA A 41 -0.23 5.91 8.51
CA ALA A 41 -0.14 4.54 8.03
C ALA A 41 -1.27 3.71 8.61
N ALA A 42 -1.87 2.87 7.76
CA ALA A 42 -2.71 1.77 8.20
C ALA A 42 -1.96 0.51 7.82
N CYS A 43 -1.86 -0.44 8.74
CA CYS A 43 -1.02 -1.61 8.55
C CYS A 43 -1.85 -2.87 8.43
N ALA A 44 -1.41 -3.76 7.55
CA ALA A 44 -2.01 -5.07 7.37
C ALA A 44 -0.90 -6.11 7.28
N GLY A 45 -1.13 -7.26 7.86
CA GLY A 45 -0.12 -8.33 7.87
C GLY A 45 -0.43 -9.47 6.92
N THR A 46 -1.57 -9.43 6.25
CA THR A 46 -2.01 -10.50 5.35
C THR A 46 -2.73 -9.91 4.16
N VAL A 47 -2.90 -10.72 3.11
CA VAL A 47 -3.69 -10.32 1.94
C VAL A 47 -5.12 -10.02 2.36
N ALA A 48 -5.70 -10.87 3.20
CA ALA A 48 -7.08 -10.68 3.64
C ALA A 48 -7.27 -9.37 4.39
N GLU A 49 -6.34 -9.03 5.28
CA GLU A 49 -6.41 -7.77 6.01
C GLU A 49 -6.27 -6.58 5.09
N ALA A 50 -5.36 -6.69 4.11
CA ALA A 50 -5.16 -5.62 3.14
C ALA A 50 -6.43 -5.36 2.34
N ARG A 51 -7.09 -6.42 1.89
CA ARG A 51 -8.33 -6.28 1.14
C ARG A 51 -9.44 -5.65 1.98
N ALA A 52 -9.50 -6.03 3.25
CA ALA A 52 -10.48 -5.44 4.16
C ALA A 52 -10.25 -3.95 4.33
N CYS A 53 -8.99 -3.54 4.49
CA CYS A 53 -8.64 -2.14 4.60
C CYS A 53 -9.02 -1.38 3.32
N LEU A 54 -8.72 -1.95 2.16
CA LEU A 54 -9.01 -1.31 0.89
C LEU A 54 -10.51 -1.18 0.64
N ALA A 55 -11.29 -2.12 1.15
CA ALA A 55 -12.74 -2.07 0.98
C ALA A 55 -13.39 -0.99 1.83
N GLU A 56 -12.75 -0.61 2.94
CA GLU A 56 -13.37 0.29 3.90
C GLU A 56 -12.83 1.71 3.89
N GLY A 57 -11.66 1.93 3.29
CA GLY A 57 -11.03 3.23 3.38
C GLY A 57 -10.39 3.68 2.09
N ASP A 58 -10.06 4.96 2.07
CA ASP A 58 -9.36 5.56 0.95
C ASP A 58 -7.90 5.73 1.33
N PHE A 59 -7.03 5.37 0.39
CA PHE A 59 -5.59 5.50 0.59
C PHE A 59 -4.98 6.23 -0.60
N GLU A 60 -3.91 6.97 -0.34
CA GLU A 60 -3.18 7.68 -1.38
C GLU A 60 -2.15 6.78 -2.05
N LEU A 61 -1.73 5.73 -1.36
CA LEU A 61 -0.66 4.86 -1.79
C LEU A 61 -0.73 3.55 -1.05
N CYS A 62 -0.32 2.47 -1.69
CA CYS A 62 -0.15 1.18 -1.03
C CYS A 62 1.29 0.72 -1.19
N LEU A 63 1.90 0.31 -0.08
CA LEU A 63 3.22 -0.30 -0.07
C LEU A 63 3.02 -1.74 0.38
N THR A 64 3.39 -2.70 -0.44
CA THR A 64 3.17 -4.10 -0.08
C THR A 64 4.43 -4.93 -0.25
N ASP A 65 4.62 -5.86 0.68
CA ASP A 65 5.63 -6.89 0.52
C ASP A 65 5.16 -7.91 -0.51
N MET A 66 6.10 -8.62 -1.09
CA MET A 66 5.80 -9.65 -2.07
C MET A 66 5.28 -10.93 -1.42
N ARG A 67 5.80 -11.28 -0.24
CA ARG A 67 5.44 -12.53 0.44
C ARG A 67 4.62 -12.27 1.68
N LEU A 68 3.46 -12.90 1.73
CA LEU A 68 2.54 -12.76 2.86
C LEU A 68 2.08 -14.15 3.27
N PRO A 69 1.62 -14.32 4.52
CA PRO A 69 1.25 -15.66 5.02
C PRO A 69 0.15 -16.36 4.22
N ASP A 70 -0.77 -15.59 3.66
CA ASP A 70 -1.94 -16.14 2.97
C ASP A 70 -1.92 -15.89 1.47
N GLY A 71 -0.78 -15.46 0.92
CA GLY A 71 -0.68 -15.21 -0.51
C GLY A 71 0.53 -14.38 -0.82
N ASP A 72 0.48 -13.62 -1.91
CA ASP A 72 1.59 -12.76 -2.26
C ASP A 72 1.11 -11.35 -2.60
N GLY A 73 2.07 -10.43 -2.65
CA GLY A 73 1.76 -9.03 -2.91
C GLY A 73 1.17 -8.77 -4.29
N LEU A 74 1.39 -9.67 -5.24
CA LEU A 74 0.81 -9.53 -6.57
C LEU A 74 -0.71 -9.59 -6.52
N GLU A 75 -1.26 -10.36 -5.59
CA GLU A 75 -2.72 -10.41 -5.43
C GLU A 75 -3.26 -9.05 -5.04
N ILE A 76 -2.52 -8.35 -4.19
CA ILE A 76 -2.92 -7.01 -3.76
C ILE A 76 -2.78 -6.03 -4.92
N VAL A 77 -1.68 -6.11 -5.68
CA VAL A 77 -1.47 -5.25 -6.85
C VAL A 77 -2.60 -5.42 -7.85
N ARG A 78 -2.99 -6.67 -8.13
CA ARG A 78 -4.08 -6.95 -9.07
C ARG A 78 -5.41 -6.43 -8.55
N TYR A 79 -5.68 -6.62 -7.26
CA TYR A 79 -6.91 -6.14 -6.65
C TYR A 79 -7.00 -4.62 -6.79
N ILE A 80 -5.91 -3.93 -6.51
CA ILE A 80 -5.88 -2.47 -6.61
C ILE A 80 -6.06 -2.04 -8.06
N ALA A 81 -5.42 -2.72 -9.01
CA ALA A 81 -5.55 -2.39 -10.41
C ALA A 81 -7.00 -2.54 -10.90
N GLU A 82 -7.73 -3.50 -10.34
CA GLU A 82 -9.12 -3.75 -10.73
C GLU A 82 -10.12 -2.86 -10.01
N GLN A 83 -9.89 -2.61 -8.73
CA GLN A 83 -10.89 -1.94 -7.88
C GLN A 83 -10.52 -0.51 -7.52
N HIS A 84 -9.25 -0.16 -7.60
CA HIS A 84 -8.76 1.14 -7.17
C HIS A 84 -7.70 1.64 -8.15
N ALA A 85 -8.05 1.68 -9.42
CA ALA A 85 -7.08 1.92 -10.51
C ALA A 85 -6.31 3.22 -10.38
N GLN A 86 -6.83 4.19 -9.65
CA GLN A 86 -6.16 5.48 -9.47
C GLN A 86 -5.13 5.46 -8.35
N MET A 87 -5.11 4.41 -7.54
CA MET A 87 -4.21 4.34 -6.40
C MET A 87 -2.88 3.72 -6.83
N PRO A 88 -1.77 4.42 -6.66
CA PRO A 88 -0.46 3.81 -6.95
C PRO A 88 -0.13 2.75 -5.90
N VAL A 89 0.53 1.70 -6.34
CA VAL A 89 0.99 0.63 -5.46
C VAL A 89 2.44 0.32 -5.78
N ALA A 90 3.27 0.25 -4.75
CA ALA A 90 4.67 -0.09 -4.88
C ALA A 90 4.93 -1.37 -4.11
N VAL A 91 5.77 -2.23 -4.68
CA VAL A 91 6.18 -3.48 -4.02
C VAL A 91 7.51 -3.26 -3.35
N ILE A 92 7.58 -3.58 -2.05
CA ILE A 92 8.80 -3.49 -1.27
C ILE A 92 9.11 -4.90 -0.75
N THR A 93 10.36 -5.33 -0.89
CA THR A 93 10.72 -6.65 -0.42
C THR A 93 12.22 -6.78 -0.28
N ALA A 94 12.65 -7.53 0.71
CA ALA A 94 14.06 -7.85 0.89
C ALA A 94 14.49 -9.01 -0.01
N TYR A 95 13.55 -9.71 -0.61
CA TYR A 95 13.82 -10.92 -1.37
C TYR A 95 13.42 -10.80 -2.83
N GLY A 96 13.47 -9.59 -3.36
CA GLY A 96 13.06 -9.36 -4.74
C GLY A 96 14.01 -9.98 -5.74
N SER A 97 13.50 -10.30 -6.91
CA SER A 97 14.25 -10.75 -8.05
C SER A 97 13.80 -9.96 -9.27
N THR A 98 14.58 -10.05 -10.36
CA THR A 98 14.19 -9.40 -11.61
C THR A 98 12.85 -9.92 -12.10
N GLU A 99 12.63 -11.23 -11.96
CA GLU A 99 11.38 -11.83 -12.38
C GLU A 99 10.20 -11.32 -11.58
N ASN A 100 10.37 -11.19 -10.26
CA ASN A 100 9.33 -10.65 -9.39
C ASN A 100 9.04 -9.20 -9.72
N ALA A 101 10.09 -8.41 -10.00
CA ALA A 101 9.90 -7.01 -10.35
C ALA A 101 9.10 -6.88 -11.64
N VAL A 102 9.44 -7.66 -12.66
CA VAL A 102 8.72 -7.63 -13.92
C VAL A 102 7.27 -8.04 -13.71
N ALA A 103 7.03 -9.11 -12.95
CA ALA A 103 5.68 -9.58 -12.67
C ALA A 103 4.86 -8.51 -11.95
N ALA A 104 5.46 -7.84 -10.97
CA ALA A 104 4.76 -6.80 -10.21
C ALA A 104 4.37 -5.63 -11.12
N LEU A 105 5.31 -5.17 -11.95
CA LEU A 105 5.04 -4.05 -12.84
C LEU A 105 4.00 -4.41 -13.88
N LYS A 106 4.03 -5.63 -14.40
CA LYS A 106 3.02 -6.09 -15.35
C LYS A 106 1.65 -6.20 -14.71
N ALA A 107 1.58 -6.50 -13.42
CA ALA A 107 0.31 -6.61 -12.70
C ALA A 107 -0.25 -5.24 -12.35
N GLY A 108 0.54 -4.18 -12.43
CA GLY A 108 0.05 -2.82 -12.22
C GLY A 108 0.80 -2.01 -11.18
N ALA A 109 1.85 -2.57 -10.56
CA ALA A 109 2.65 -1.79 -9.62
C ALA A 109 3.41 -0.70 -10.37
N PHE A 110 3.50 0.49 -9.77
CA PHE A 110 4.25 1.55 -10.42
C PHE A 110 5.73 1.53 -10.03
N ASP A 111 6.07 0.77 -9.00
CA ASP A 111 7.44 0.66 -8.54
C ASP A 111 7.63 -0.66 -7.80
N TYR A 112 8.86 -1.03 -7.63
CA TYR A 112 9.19 -2.31 -7.00
C TYR A 112 10.34 -2.13 -6.03
#